data_b771238320609a2751c6b4023552d572
#
_entry.id   b771238320609a2751c6b4023552d572
#
_cell.length_a   1.000
_cell.length_b   1.000
_cell.length_c   1.000
_cell.angle_alpha   90.00
_cell.angle_beta   90.00
_cell.angle_gamma   90.00
#
_symmetry.space_group_name_H-M   'P 1'
#
loop_
_entity.id
_entity.type
_entity.pdbx_description
1 polymer ?
#
loop_
_entity_poly.entity_id
_entity_poly.type
_entity_poly.pdbx_seq_one_letter_code
_entity_poly.pdbx_strand_id
1 'polypeptide(L)'
;MRPAHRSSMALVGAMIVAGIASCGTDAPTSPGAEGSTALERSNSFITLAPPGNIQSQAWGIDPSGGVVVGAYRTEDDAVHGFVFRGGAFTTIDYPGTAFSLATGINGRDEIVGFWQEANGVQHGYVLQHGVFATVDVPGSTSTRITGINAAGDIVGAYDAPDGRSPGFVRRQGKFTALEPSPTATFAVGKGISASGDVVGYYVVENELGEWVESHGFLLHRGSYTIIDFPGGTMTGLGAINDQGDMFGWYDDLDGHRHAFLLRHRHFSIIDVPGSTGTQGNAINDRGDIVGWYDNADGVEHGFVQRK
;
A
#
# COMPACT_ATOMS: atom_id res chain seq x y z
N MET A 1 -27.67 -27.97 5.90
CA MET A 1 -27.11 -26.89 6.72
C MET A 1 -25.77 -26.56 6.11
N ARG A 2 -25.67 -25.44 5.40
CA ARG A 2 -24.40 -24.96 4.83
C ARG A 2 -23.68 -24.14 5.90
N PRO A 3 -22.35 -24.28 6.07
CA PRO A 3 -21.62 -23.45 7.01
C PRO A 3 -21.57 -22.00 6.50
N ALA A 4 -21.69 -21.07 7.45
CA ALA A 4 -21.68 -19.64 7.22
C ALA A 4 -20.39 -19.19 6.53
N HIS A 5 -20.52 -18.39 5.48
CA HIS A 5 -19.47 -17.64 4.84
C HIS A 5 -18.67 -16.84 5.89
N ARG A 6 -17.41 -17.19 6.05
CA ARG A 6 -16.43 -16.30 6.68
C ARG A 6 -16.15 -15.18 5.66
N SER A 7 -16.73 -14.03 5.91
CA SER A 7 -16.43 -12.81 5.16
C SER A 7 -14.94 -12.56 5.12
N SER A 8 -14.43 -12.31 3.92
CA SER A 8 -13.04 -11.97 3.61
C SER A 8 -12.60 -10.70 4.33
N MET A 9 -12.11 -10.82 5.56
CA MET A 9 -11.43 -9.75 6.30
C MET A 9 -9.95 -9.61 5.92
N ALA A 10 -9.55 -10.05 4.72
CA ALA A 10 -8.15 -10.27 4.38
C ALA A 10 -7.51 -9.14 3.56
N LEU A 11 -7.86 -7.86 3.77
CA LEU A 11 -7.26 -6.81 2.95
C LEU A 11 -6.71 -5.58 3.65
N VAL A 12 -6.81 -5.52 4.94
CA VAL A 12 -6.09 -4.54 5.76
C VAL A 12 -5.25 -5.23 6.81
N GLY A 13 -5.36 -6.53 6.86
CA GLY A 13 -4.79 -7.31 7.92
C GLY A 13 -4.03 -8.52 7.40
N ALA A 14 -2.88 -8.34 6.76
CA ALA A 14 -1.78 -9.22 7.08
C ALA A 14 -1.20 -8.80 8.44
N MET A 15 -2.08 -8.63 9.42
CA MET A 15 -1.78 -8.55 10.83
C MET A 15 -2.18 -9.86 11.48
N ILE A 16 -1.54 -10.96 11.16
CA ILE A 16 -1.64 -12.19 11.94
C ILE A 16 -0.23 -12.69 12.17
N VAL A 17 0.20 -12.48 13.40
CA VAL A 17 1.30 -13.16 14.05
C VAL A 17 1.09 -14.67 13.96
N ALA A 18 1.91 -15.36 13.18
CA ALA A 18 2.22 -16.76 13.39
C ALA A 18 3.65 -16.84 13.90
N GLY A 19 3.80 -16.79 15.22
CA GLY A 19 5.05 -17.14 15.86
C GLY A 19 5.36 -18.61 15.64
N ILE A 20 6.47 -18.87 14.93
CA ILE A 20 7.18 -20.15 15.03
C ILE A 20 8.64 -19.81 15.25
N ALA A 21 9.10 -20.14 16.46
CA ALA A 21 10.50 -20.13 16.82
C ALA A 21 11.25 -21.18 16.00
N SER A 22 12.34 -20.82 15.35
CA SER A 22 13.35 -21.75 14.88
C SER A 22 14.74 -21.22 15.18
N CYS A 23 15.51 -22.08 15.79
CA CYS A 23 16.86 -21.92 16.31
C CYS A 23 17.90 -21.94 15.17
N GLY A 24 18.85 -21.01 15.25
CA GLY A 24 20.24 -20.93 14.86
C GLY A 24 20.83 -21.76 13.73
N THR A 25 21.67 -21.12 12.89
CA THR A 25 23.12 -21.39 12.79
C THR A 25 23.77 -20.49 11.73
N ASP A 26 24.88 -19.86 12.13
CA ASP A 26 26.08 -19.38 11.44
C ASP A 26 26.05 -18.93 9.96
N ALA A 27 26.41 -17.65 9.78
CA ALA A 27 26.74 -17.00 8.52
C ALA A 27 28.16 -17.33 8.02
N PRO A 28 28.41 -17.40 6.69
CA PRO A 28 29.73 -17.26 6.12
C PRO A 28 30.03 -15.83 5.69
N THR A 29 31.23 -15.39 6.02
CA THR A 29 31.87 -14.12 5.69
C THR A 29 32.12 -13.93 4.21
N SER A 30 31.78 -12.75 3.67
CA SER A 30 32.15 -12.30 2.31
C SER A 30 33.37 -11.39 2.34
N PRO A 31 34.23 -11.43 1.28
CA PRO A 31 35.45 -10.62 1.23
C PRO A 31 35.17 -9.21 0.70
N GLY A 32 36.02 -8.28 1.14
CA GLY A 32 35.94 -6.85 0.96
C GLY A 32 35.98 -6.36 -0.49
N ALA A 33 35.37 -5.22 -0.72
CA ALA A 33 35.57 -4.35 -1.89
C ALA A 33 36.02 -2.96 -1.41
N GLU A 34 37.14 -2.51 -1.99
CA GLU A 34 37.83 -1.26 -1.68
C GLU A 34 37.10 -0.02 -2.24
N GLY A 35 37.22 1.02 -1.50
CA GLY A 35 37.12 2.45 -1.67
C GLY A 35 36.55 3.10 -2.94
N SER A 36 35.46 3.84 -2.73
CA SER A 36 35.15 5.05 -3.50
C SER A 36 34.54 6.06 -2.53
N THR A 37 35.28 7.14 -2.22
CA THR A 37 34.80 8.29 -1.46
C THR A 37 33.89 9.16 -2.33
N ALA A 38 32.63 8.78 -2.51
CA ALA A 38 31.55 9.68 -2.86
C ALA A 38 30.89 10.11 -1.56
N LEU A 39 30.63 11.43 -1.39
CA LEU A 39 29.82 11.93 -0.30
C LEU A 39 28.48 11.20 -0.31
N GLU A 40 28.34 10.16 0.49
CA GLU A 40 27.08 9.51 0.78
C GLU A 40 26.21 10.53 1.53
N ARG A 41 25.29 11.17 0.81
CA ARG A 41 24.06 11.65 1.46
C ARG A 41 23.41 10.41 2.01
N SER A 42 23.48 10.21 3.33
CA SER A 42 22.78 9.12 3.98
C SER A 42 21.28 9.29 3.65
N ASN A 43 20.73 8.43 2.80
CA ASN A 43 19.30 8.27 2.61
C ASN A 43 18.72 7.74 3.93
N SER A 44 18.49 8.64 4.90
CA SER A 44 18.02 8.23 6.22
C SER A 44 16.53 7.92 6.14
N PHE A 45 16.17 6.72 6.54
CA PHE A 45 14.79 6.37 6.85
C PHE A 45 14.37 7.11 8.11
N ILE A 46 13.20 7.74 8.07
CA ILE A 46 12.57 8.39 9.22
C ILE A 46 11.34 7.57 9.58
N THR A 47 11.33 7.03 10.80
CA THR A 47 10.16 6.32 11.33
C THR A 47 9.04 7.32 11.64
N LEU A 48 7.83 7.00 11.22
CA LEU A 48 6.62 7.77 11.45
C LEU A 48 5.81 7.11 12.56
N ALA A 49 5.86 7.69 13.76
CA ALA A 49 5.19 7.17 14.95
C ALA A 49 4.23 8.24 15.52
N PRO A 50 2.96 8.27 15.10
CA PRO A 50 1.95 9.13 15.70
C PRO A 50 1.82 8.93 17.21
N PRO A 51 1.54 9.96 18.01
CA PRO A 51 1.37 9.82 19.45
C PRO A 51 0.30 8.78 19.81
N GLY A 52 0.61 7.87 20.75
CA GLY A 52 -0.30 6.81 21.21
C GLY A 52 -0.41 5.61 20.28
N ASN A 53 0.39 5.53 19.20
CA ASN A 53 0.37 4.38 18.31
C ASN A 53 1.03 3.15 18.96
N ILE A 54 0.48 1.97 18.65
CA ILE A 54 1.13 0.67 18.85
C ILE A 54 1.66 0.11 17.52
N GLN A 55 1.10 0.56 16.39
CA GLN A 55 1.51 0.24 15.02
C GLN A 55 1.20 1.43 14.12
N SER A 56 2.00 1.63 13.06
CA SER A 56 1.75 2.69 12.08
C SER A 56 2.17 2.24 10.68
N GLN A 57 1.53 2.83 9.66
CA GLN A 57 1.80 2.57 8.25
C GLN A 57 1.69 3.89 7.47
N ALA A 58 2.68 4.20 6.63
CA ALA A 58 2.59 5.32 5.68
C ALA A 58 2.08 4.81 4.34
N TRP A 59 1.02 5.43 3.81
CA TRP A 59 0.34 4.97 2.61
C TRP A 59 0.48 5.89 1.41
N GLY A 60 0.58 7.19 1.63
CA GLY A 60 0.66 8.18 0.57
C GLY A 60 1.62 9.32 0.89
N ILE A 61 2.19 9.93 -0.15
CA ILE A 61 3.07 11.09 -0.06
C ILE A 61 2.69 12.09 -1.17
N ASP A 62 2.61 13.37 -0.83
CA ASP A 62 2.30 14.40 -1.81
C ASP A 62 3.46 14.63 -2.80
N PRO A 63 3.21 15.19 -4.01
CA PRO A 63 4.25 15.40 -5.01
C PRO A 63 5.41 16.26 -4.54
N SER A 64 5.19 17.21 -3.62
CA SER A 64 6.25 18.05 -3.05
C SER A 64 7.07 17.34 -1.97
N GLY A 65 6.61 16.18 -1.48
CA GLY A 65 7.18 15.45 -0.36
C GLY A 65 6.97 16.12 1.00
N GLY A 66 6.20 17.20 1.07
CA GLY A 66 5.95 17.95 2.32
C GLY A 66 4.95 17.27 3.25
N VAL A 67 4.11 16.39 2.70
CA VAL A 67 3.00 15.74 3.41
C VAL A 67 3.03 14.24 3.21
N VAL A 68 2.91 13.48 4.29
CA VAL A 68 2.69 12.03 4.28
C VAL A 68 1.34 11.74 4.93
N VAL A 69 0.59 10.81 4.34
CA VAL A 69 -0.65 10.29 4.93
C VAL A 69 -0.52 8.81 5.22
N GLY A 70 -1.28 8.34 6.19
CA GLY A 70 -1.21 6.95 6.60
C GLY A 70 -2.26 6.57 7.64
N ALA A 71 -2.00 5.48 8.34
CA ALA A 71 -2.84 5.01 9.42
C ALA A 71 -1.99 4.56 10.61
N TYR A 72 -2.59 4.56 11.78
CA TYR A 72 -2.00 4.00 13.00
C TYR A 72 -3.07 3.35 13.87
N ARG A 73 -2.65 2.38 14.67
CA ARG A 73 -3.51 1.67 15.62
C ARG A 73 -3.17 2.09 17.04
N THR A 74 -4.18 2.20 17.89
CA THR A 74 -4.07 2.49 19.32
C THR A 74 -4.33 1.23 20.17
N GLU A 75 -4.06 1.28 21.48
CA GLU A 75 -4.20 0.14 22.40
C GLU A 75 -5.65 -0.37 22.52
N ASP A 76 -6.64 0.44 22.23
CA ASP A 76 -8.08 0.08 22.20
C ASP A 76 -8.53 -0.51 20.86
N ASP A 77 -7.58 -0.89 19.98
CA ASP A 77 -7.80 -1.44 18.64
C ASP A 77 -8.44 -0.47 17.63
N ALA A 78 -8.60 0.80 17.97
CA ALA A 78 -9.03 1.79 16.99
C ALA A 78 -7.94 2.04 15.95
N VAL A 79 -8.37 2.26 14.70
CA VAL A 79 -7.48 2.59 13.57
C VAL A 79 -7.80 3.99 13.10
N HIS A 80 -6.80 4.84 13.14
CA HIS A 80 -6.91 6.25 12.83
C HIS A 80 -6.12 6.61 11.57
N GLY A 81 -6.67 7.45 10.71
CA GLY A 81 -5.91 8.11 9.68
C GLY A 81 -5.00 9.20 10.23
N PHE A 82 -3.87 9.48 9.59
CA PHE A 82 -3.02 10.62 9.94
C PHE A 82 -2.54 11.41 8.73
N VAL A 83 -2.26 12.69 8.98
CA VAL A 83 -1.40 13.56 8.16
C VAL A 83 -0.14 13.88 8.95
N PHE A 84 1.01 13.66 8.35
CA PHE A 84 2.30 14.15 8.85
C PHE A 84 2.78 15.30 7.98
N ARG A 85 2.89 16.49 8.56
CA ARG A 85 3.30 17.71 7.85
C ARG A 85 4.20 18.56 8.75
N GLY A 86 5.36 18.98 8.26
CA GLY A 86 6.26 19.87 9.00
C GLY A 86 6.75 19.29 10.34
N GLY A 87 6.85 17.97 10.49
CA GLY A 87 7.24 17.30 11.72
C GLY A 87 6.10 17.05 12.72
N ALA A 88 4.86 17.43 12.40
CA ALA A 88 3.69 17.24 13.26
C ALA A 88 2.69 16.26 12.67
N PHE A 89 2.06 15.46 13.55
CA PHE A 89 0.95 14.58 13.20
C PHE A 89 -0.40 15.26 13.50
N THR A 90 -1.33 15.04 12.59
CA THR A 90 -2.75 15.40 12.76
C THR A 90 -3.57 14.15 12.45
N THR A 91 -4.43 13.75 13.38
CA THR A 91 -5.38 12.65 13.18
C THR A 91 -6.48 13.07 12.21
N ILE A 92 -6.84 12.18 11.30
CA ILE A 92 -7.93 12.34 10.35
C ILE A 92 -8.82 11.12 10.45
N ASP A 93 -10.00 11.29 11.04
CA ASP A 93 -10.99 10.24 11.15
C ASP A 93 -12.27 10.63 10.42
N TYR A 94 -12.84 9.69 9.68
CA TYR A 94 -14.19 9.83 9.19
C TYR A 94 -15.16 9.87 10.38
N PRO A 95 -16.11 10.82 10.44
CA PRO A 95 -16.95 11.02 11.62
C PRO A 95 -17.77 9.77 11.99
N GLY A 96 -17.69 9.36 13.27
CA GLY A 96 -18.53 8.30 13.83
C GLY A 96 -18.03 6.87 13.64
N THR A 97 -16.78 6.68 13.20
CA THR A 97 -16.15 5.36 13.09
C THR A 97 -14.92 5.23 14.00
N ALA A 98 -14.64 4.00 14.44
CA ALA A 98 -13.37 3.64 15.09
C ALA A 98 -12.33 3.07 14.10
N PHE A 99 -12.60 3.13 12.78
CA PHE A 99 -11.71 2.60 11.76
C PHE A 99 -11.70 3.52 10.54
N SER A 100 -10.62 4.26 10.37
CA SER A 100 -10.41 5.18 9.26
C SER A 100 -8.95 5.17 8.80
N LEU A 101 -8.70 5.12 7.50
CA LEU A 101 -7.36 5.18 6.91
C LEU A 101 -7.28 6.30 5.89
N ALA A 102 -6.15 7.01 5.87
CA ALA A 102 -5.78 7.91 4.78
C ALA A 102 -4.76 7.19 3.88
N THR A 103 -5.12 6.88 2.65
CA THR A 103 -4.35 6.00 1.75
C THR A 103 -3.65 6.71 0.61
N GLY A 104 -4.06 7.94 0.29
CA GLY A 104 -3.46 8.72 -0.79
C GLY A 104 -3.70 10.23 -0.62
N ILE A 105 -2.83 11.02 -1.21
CA ILE A 105 -2.91 12.48 -1.23
C ILE A 105 -2.38 13.00 -2.56
N ASN A 106 -3.00 14.05 -3.09
CA ASN A 106 -2.52 14.75 -4.29
C ASN A 106 -1.98 16.16 -3.98
N GLY A 107 -1.47 16.85 -5.02
CA GLY A 107 -0.91 18.20 -4.90
C GLY A 107 -1.94 19.31 -4.61
N ARG A 108 -3.24 19.00 -4.53
CA ARG A 108 -4.31 19.94 -4.13
C ARG A 108 -4.76 19.72 -2.68
N ASP A 109 -3.99 18.97 -1.89
CA ASP A 109 -4.36 18.55 -0.52
C ASP A 109 -5.69 17.76 -0.46
N GLU A 110 -6.10 17.11 -1.55
CA GLU A 110 -7.19 16.15 -1.52
C GLU A 110 -6.65 14.82 -1.01
N ILE A 111 -7.23 14.33 0.09
CA ILE A 111 -6.85 13.08 0.72
C ILE A 111 -7.94 12.06 0.43
N VAL A 112 -7.53 10.85 0.06
CA VAL A 112 -8.43 9.73 -0.12
C VAL A 112 -8.14 8.63 0.88
N GLY A 113 -9.15 7.79 1.13
CA GLY A 113 -9.04 6.66 2.01
C GLY A 113 -10.34 5.88 2.09
N PHE A 114 -10.48 5.14 3.16
CA PHE A 114 -11.71 4.42 3.46
C PHE A 114 -11.92 4.32 4.96
N TRP A 115 -13.17 4.15 5.35
CA TRP A 115 -13.62 3.96 6.72
C TRP A 115 -14.50 2.72 6.81
N GLN A 116 -14.74 2.22 8.00
CA GLN A 116 -15.47 0.98 8.20
C GLN A 116 -16.64 1.18 9.18
N GLU A 117 -17.82 0.68 8.81
CA GLU A 117 -18.95 0.55 9.72
C GLU A 117 -18.73 -0.54 10.78
N ALA A 118 -19.50 -0.51 11.88
CA ALA A 118 -19.43 -1.52 12.94
C ALA A 118 -19.74 -2.95 12.46
N ASN A 119 -20.45 -3.11 11.34
CA ASN A 119 -20.75 -4.39 10.71
C ASN A 119 -19.63 -4.91 9.77
N GLY A 120 -18.54 -4.15 9.62
CA GLY A 120 -17.40 -4.50 8.77
C GLY A 120 -17.49 -3.98 7.32
N VAL A 121 -18.57 -3.34 6.90
CA VAL A 121 -18.70 -2.74 5.56
C VAL A 121 -17.77 -1.55 5.43
N GLN A 122 -17.02 -1.48 4.33
CA GLN A 122 -16.05 -0.42 4.07
C GLN A 122 -16.55 0.54 2.99
N HIS A 123 -16.28 1.83 3.21
CA HIS A 123 -16.69 2.93 2.34
C HIS A 123 -15.50 3.80 1.98
N GLY A 124 -15.33 4.09 0.69
CA GLY A 124 -14.34 5.04 0.24
C GLY A 124 -14.69 6.48 0.60
N TYR A 125 -13.69 7.34 0.79
CA TYR A 125 -13.90 8.77 0.98
C TYR A 125 -12.88 9.62 0.20
N VAL A 126 -13.30 10.85 -0.08
CA VAL A 126 -12.43 11.98 -0.44
C VAL A 126 -12.60 13.05 0.63
N LEU A 127 -11.49 13.47 1.23
CA LEU A 127 -11.43 14.60 2.16
C LEU A 127 -10.84 15.80 1.44
N GLN A 128 -11.61 16.89 1.35
CA GLN A 128 -11.20 18.14 0.74
C GLN A 128 -11.64 19.33 1.60
N HIS A 129 -10.72 20.25 1.92
CA HIS A 129 -10.99 21.41 2.75
C HIS A 129 -11.68 21.08 4.09
N GLY A 130 -11.33 19.94 4.72
CA GLY A 130 -11.92 19.50 5.98
C GLY A 130 -13.31 18.84 5.85
N VAL A 131 -13.82 18.63 4.63
CA VAL A 131 -15.12 18.02 4.38
C VAL A 131 -14.91 16.63 3.78
N PHE A 132 -15.46 15.60 4.43
CA PHE A 132 -15.52 14.24 3.92
C PHE A 132 -16.69 14.06 2.96
N ALA A 133 -16.43 13.45 1.83
CA ALA A 133 -17.42 12.98 0.88
C ALA A 133 -17.24 11.47 0.67
N THR A 134 -18.28 10.68 0.96
CA THR A 134 -18.29 9.24 0.68
C THR A 134 -18.33 8.99 -0.82
N VAL A 135 -17.53 8.03 -1.28
CA VAL A 135 -17.43 7.63 -2.68
C VAL A 135 -17.38 6.12 -2.77
N ASP A 136 -18.51 5.53 -3.15
CA ASP A 136 -18.66 4.08 -3.31
C ASP A 136 -18.89 3.71 -4.77
N VAL A 137 -18.41 2.52 -5.15
CA VAL A 137 -18.72 1.92 -6.45
C VAL A 137 -20.21 1.52 -6.45
N PRO A 138 -21.02 1.99 -7.42
CA PRO A 138 -22.44 1.68 -7.45
C PRO A 138 -22.71 0.18 -7.46
N GLY A 139 -23.51 -0.31 -6.49
CA GLY A 139 -23.88 -1.71 -6.35
C GLY A 139 -22.84 -2.60 -5.67
N SER A 140 -21.72 -2.06 -5.19
CA SER A 140 -20.76 -2.80 -4.38
C SER A 140 -21.28 -3.05 -2.96
N THR A 141 -20.71 -4.03 -2.28
CA THR A 141 -20.96 -4.30 -0.85
C THR A 141 -19.92 -3.63 0.04
N SER A 142 -18.73 -3.30 -0.49
CA SER A 142 -17.69 -2.48 0.15
C SER A 142 -16.90 -1.75 -0.91
N THR A 143 -16.32 -0.59 -0.57
CA THR A 143 -15.40 0.18 -1.45
C THR A 143 -14.19 0.68 -0.65
N ARG A 144 -13.00 0.49 -1.21
CA ARG A 144 -11.72 0.94 -0.64
C ARG A 144 -11.00 1.79 -1.69
N ILE A 145 -10.79 3.06 -1.41
CA ILE A 145 -9.95 3.94 -2.25
C ILE A 145 -8.52 3.85 -1.74
N THR A 146 -7.56 3.71 -2.65
CA THR A 146 -6.14 3.47 -2.33
C THR A 146 -5.20 4.50 -2.91
N GLY A 147 -5.61 5.25 -3.94
CA GLY A 147 -4.78 6.25 -4.58
C GLY A 147 -5.57 7.32 -5.32
N ILE A 148 -4.94 8.47 -5.51
CA ILE A 148 -5.48 9.65 -6.21
C ILE A 148 -4.37 10.34 -6.99
N ASN A 149 -4.67 10.84 -8.20
CA ASN A 149 -3.75 11.66 -8.98
C ASN A 149 -4.08 13.17 -8.93
N ALA A 150 -3.26 13.96 -9.62
CA ALA A 150 -3.44 15.42 -9.71
C ALA A 150 -4.75 15.84 -10.39
N ALA A 151 -5.33 15.02 -11.26
CA ALA A 151 -6.63 15.29 -11.89
C ALA A 151 -7.83 15.00 -10.98
N GLY A 152 -7.62 14.28 -9.86
CA GLY A 152 -8.68 13.79 -8.97
C GLY A 152 -9.26 12.44 -9.44
N ASP A 153 -8.58 11.76 -10.38
CA ASP A 153 -8.91 10.38 -10.69
C ASP A 153 -8.47 9.50 -9.51
N ILE A 154 -9.29 8.54 -9.14
CA ILE A 154 -9.04 7.65 -7.99
C ILE A 154 -9.00 6.19 -8.43
N VAL A 155 -8.23 5.41 -7.69
CA VAL A 155 -8.11 3.96 -7.85
C VAL A 155 -8.37 3.25 -6.52
N GLY A 156 -8.71 1.96 -6.61
CA GLY A 156 -8.98 1.16 -5.42
C GLY A 156 -9.46 -0.25 -5.74
N ALA A 157 -10.20 -0.82 -4.81
CA ALA A 157 -10.88 -2.10 -4.93
C ALA A 157 -12.30 -2.00 -4.36
N TYR A 158 -13.17 -2.90 -4.79
CA TYR A 158 -14.52 -3.03 -4.24
C TYR A 158 -14.94 -4.49 -4.18
N ASP A 159 -15.87 -4.80 -3.27
CA ASP A 159 -16.46 -6.13 -3.19
C ASP A 159 -17.77 -6.14 -3.96
N ALA A 160 -17.85 -7.00 -4.97
CA ALA A 160 -19.03 -7.16 -5.80
C ALA A 160 -20.03 -8.16 -5.15
N PRO A 161 -21.34 -8.04 -5.43
CA PRO A 161 -22.35 -8.96 -4.86
C PRO A 161 -22.17 -10.43 -5.27
N ASP A 162 -21.42 -10.70 -6.34
CA ASP A 162 -21.09 -12.05 -6.81
C ASP A 162 -19.93 -12.70 -6.06
N GLY A 163 -19.34 -12.00 -5.06
CA GLY A 163 -18.25 -12.47 -4.22
C GLY A 163 -16.85 -12.20 -4.79
N ARG A 164 -16.72 -11.59 -5.96
CA ARG A 164 -15.43 -11.13 -6.49
C ARG A 164 -15.02 -9.79 -5.87
N SER A 165 -13.73 -9.53 -5.85
CA SER A 165 -13.17 -8.26 -5.37
C SER A 165 -12.27 -7.62 -6.44
N PRO A 166 -12.84 -7.04 -7.52
CA PRO A 166 -12.08 -6.38 -8.55
C PRO A 166 -11.53 -5.03 -8.11
N GLY A 167 -10.45 -4.60 -8.75
CA GLY A 167 -9.98 -3.23 -8.68
C GLY A 167 -10.88 -2.28 -9.48
N PHE A 168 -10.71 -0.98 -9.26
CA PHE A 168 -11.35 0.04 -10.08
C PHE A 168 -10.45 1.25 -10.34
N VAL A 169 -10.76 1.95 -11.43
CA VAL A 169 -10.37 3.34 -11.66
C VAL A 169 -11.62 4.18 -11.85
N ARG A 170 -11.70 5.34 -11.18
CA ARG A 170 -12.78 6.32 -11.37
C ARG A 170 -12.20 7.58 -11.99
N ARG A 171 -12.70 7.93 -13.22
CA ARG A 171 -12.33 9.14 -13.95
C ARG A 171 -13.59 9.93 -14.27
N GLN A 172 -13.58 11.23 -13.96
CA GLN A 172 -14.73 12.12 -14.21
C GLN A 172 -16.07 11.55 -13.70
N GLY A 173 -16.03 10.90 -12.52
CA GLY A 173 -17.20 10.27 -11.89
C GLY A 173 -17.56 8.88 -12.41
N LYS A 174 -16.95 8.40 -13.51
CA LYS A 174 -17.24 7.07 -14.09
C LYS A 174 -16.28 6.02 -13.53
N PHE A 175 -16.82 4.95 -12.96
CA PHE A 175 -16.08 3.77 -12.53
C PHE A 175 -15.86 2.80 -13.70
N THR A 176 -14.65 2.22 -13.74
CA THR A 176 -14.27 1.16 -14.67
C THR A 176 -13.52 0.10 -13.87
N ALA A 177 -13.94 -1.16 -13.97
CA ALA A 177 -13.27 -2.28 -13.31
C ALA A 177 -11.86 -2.50 -13.89
N LEU A 178 -10.95 -2.93 -13.03
CA LEU A 178 -9.60 -3.37 -13.40
C LEU A 178 -9.59 -4.90 -13.41
N GLU A 179 -9.34 -5.47 -14.55
CA GLU A 179 -9.31 -6.92 -14.78
C GLU A 179 -7.97 -7.33 -15.42
N PRO A 180 -6.87 -7.34 -14.64
CA PRO A 180 -5.52 -7.58 -15.16
C PRO A 180 -5.30 -9.04 -15.63
N SER A 181 -6.08 -9.98 -15.10
CA SER A 181 -6.02 -11.40 -15.46
C SER A 181 -7.40 -12.05 -15.33
N PRO A 182 -7.75 -13.00 -16.22
CA PRO A 182 -8.97 -13.81 -16.07
C PRO A 182 -8.94 -14.78 -14.89
N THR A 183 -7.77 -15.05 -14.31
CA THR A 183 -7.58 -15.90 -13.12
C THR A 183 -7.58 -15.11 -11.82
N ALA A 184 -7.64 -13.78 -11.89
CA ALA A 184 -7.65 -12.94 -10.70
C ALA A 184 -8.94 -13.15 -9.88
N THR A 185 -8.79 -13.54 -8.61
CA THR A 185 -9.89 -13.61 -7.64
C THR A 185 -10.05 -12.29 -6.92
N PHE A 186 -8.95 -11.57 -6.75
CA PHE A 186 -8.87 -10.23 -6.21
C PHE A 186 -7.95 -9.37 -7.08
N ALA A 187 -8.30 -8.10 -7.25
CA ALA A 187 -7.43 -7.09 -7.85
C ALA A 187 -7.57 -5.75 -7.12
N VAL A 188 -6.51 -4.93 -7.14
CA VAL A 188 -6.55 -3.57 -6.59
C VAL A 188 -5.69 -2.64 -7.43
N GLY A 189 -6.22 -1.47 -7.78
CA GLY A 189 -5.42 -0.35 -8.24
C GLY A 189 -4.81 0.33 -7.03
N LYS A 190 -3.49 0.50 -6.97
CA LYS A 190 -2.79 1.09 -5.81
C LYS A 190 -2.31 2.50 -6.08
N GLY A 191 -1.72 2.74 -7.25
CA GLY A 191 -1.20 4.03 -7.65
C GLY A 191 -1.72 4.45 -9.02
N ILE A 192 -1.81 5.75 -9.24
CA ILE A 192 -2.21 6.36 -10.50
C ILE A 192 -1.38 7.60 -10.78
N SER A 193 -0.71 7.66 -11.95
CA SER A 193 0.09 8.80 -12.37
C SER A 193 -0.77 9.96 -12.90
N ALA A 194 -0.18 11.13 -13.12
CA ALA A 194 -0.87 12.26 -13.76
C ALA A 194 -1.32 11.95 -15.19
N SER A 195 -0.59 11.07 -15.92
CA SER A 195 -1.00 10.58 -17.26
C SER A 195 -2.16 9.60 -17.22
N GLY A 196 -2.54 9.11 -16.02
CA GLY A 196 -3.60 8.14 -15.80
C GLY A 196 -3.14 6.68 -15.94
N ASP A 197 -1.85 6.40 -15.91
CA ASP A 197 -1.33 5.05 -15.80
C ASP A 197 -1.61 4.50 -14.42
N VAL A 198 -2.09 3.27 -14.33
CA VAL A 198 -2.48 2.64 -13.07
C VAL A 198 -1.56 1.47 -12.78
N VAL A 199 -1.05 1.42 -11.56
CA VAL A 199 -0.36 0.25 -11.03
C VAL A 199 -1.11 -0.35 -9.86
N GLY A 200 -0.86 -1.63 -9.62
CA GLY A 200 -1.46 -2.37 -8.53
C GLY A 200 -1.03 -3.81 -8.55
N TYR A 201 -1.82 -4.66 -7.97
CA TYR A 201 -1.60 -6.10 -8.03
C TYR A 201 -2.90 -6.86 -8.08
N TYR A 202 -2.82 -8.10 -8.52
CA TYR A 202 -3.90 -9.07 -8.44
C TYR A 202 -3.41 -10.36 -7.78
N VAL A 203 -4.35 -11.14 -7.28
CA VAL A 203 -4.11 -12.36 -6.54
C VAL A 203 -4.87 -13.50 -7.19
N VAL A 204 -4.26 -14.67 -7.19
CA VAL A 204 -4.90 -15.95 -7.50
C VAL A 204 -5.03 -16.73 -6.20
N GLU A 205 -6.24 -17.22 -5.91
CA GLU A 205 -6.54 -18.06 -4.76
C GLU A 205 -6.68 -19.52 -5.18
N ASN A 206 -6.33 -20.42 -4.27
CA ASN A 206 -6.64 -21.86 -4.43
C ASN A 206 -8.10 -22.15 -4.03
N GLU A 207 -8.52 -23.41 -4.12
CA GLU A 207 -9.86 -23.85 -3.75
C GLU A 207 -10.21 -23.63 -2.26
N LEU A 208 -9.20 -23.39 -1.40
CA LEU A 208 -9.37 -23.10 0.02
C LEU A 208 -9.50 -21.59 0.29
N GLY A 209 -9.36 -20.73 -0.73
CA GLY A 209 -9.35 -19.27 -0.59
C GLY A 209 -8.03 -18.72 -0.03
N GLU A 210 -6.93 -19.46 -0.17
CA GLU A 210 -5.59 -19.02 0.21
C GLU A 210 -4.91 -18.38 -0.99
N TRP A 211 -4.20 -17.29 -0.77
CA TRP A 211 -3.39 -16.63 -1.78
C TRP A 211 -2.21 -17.50 -2.16
N VAL A 212 -2.14 -17.91 -3.40
CA VAL A 212 -1.05 -18.77 -3.92
C VAL A 212 -0.14 -18.02 -4.87
N GLU A 213 -0.64 -16.97 -5.53
CA GLU A 213 0.13 -16.11 -6.42
C GLU A 213 -0.31 -14.66 -6.25
N SER A 214 0.63 -13.74 -6.32
CA SER A 214 0.37 -12.30 -6.41
C SER A 214 1.29 -11.68 -7.46
N HIS A 215 0.69 -10.93 -8.39
CA HIS A 215 1.38 -10.35 -9.51
C HIS A 215 1.14 -8.84 -9.56
N GLY A 216 2.23 -8.06 -9.74
CA GLY A 216 2.13 -6.65 -10.04
C GLY A 216 1.60 -6.41 -11.46
N PHE A 217 0.87 -5.33 -11.67
CA PHE A 217 0.46 -4.91 -13.02
C PHE A 217 0.62 -3.41 -13.24
N LEU A 218 0.87 -3.06 -14.51
CA LEU A 218 0.76 -1.71 -15.05
C LEU A 218 -0.34 -1.70 -16.11
N LEU A 219 -1.33 -0.83 -15.95
CA LEU A 219 -2.30 -0.49 -16.97
C LEU A 219 -1.88 0.82 -17.64
N HIS A 220 -1.40 0.73 -18.89
CA HIS A 220 -0.99 1.85 -19.71
C HIS A 220 -1.82 1.91 -20.99
N ARG A 221 -2.54 3.00 -21.23
CA ARG A 221 -3.37 3.21 -22.44
C ARG A 221 -4.31 2.04 -22.78
N GLY A 222 -4.90 1.42 -21.75
CA GLY A 222 -5.84 0.30 -21.91
C GLY A 222 -5.20 -1.09 -22.04
N SER A 223 -3.87 -1.19 -21.97
CA SER A 223 -3.14 -2.46 -22.05
C SER A 223 -2.50 -2.78 -20.70
N TYR A 224 -2.65 -4.03 -20.24
CA TYR A 224 -1.99 -4.54 -19.04
C TYR A 224 -0.62 -5.11 -19.38
N THR A 225 0.35 -4.82 -18.52
CA THR A 225 1.66 -5.45 -18.47
C THR A 225 1.85 -6.01 -17.07
N ILE A 226 2.16 -7.30 -16.97
CA ILE A 226 2.48 -7.93 -15.69
C ILE A 226 3.93 -7.65 -15.35
N ILE A 227 4.17 -7.28 -14.11
CA ILE A 227 5.49 -6.87 -13.60
C ILE A 227 5.73 -7.62 -12.30
N ASP A 228 6.58 -8.62 -12.37
CA ASP A 228 6.99 -9.42 -11.22
C ASP A 228 8.46 -9.18 -10.91
N PHE A 229 8.81 -9.18 -9.62
CA PHE A 229 10.19 -9.10 -9.18
C PHE A 229 10.92 -10.42 -9.51
N PRO A 230 12.07 -10.39 -10.19
CA PRO A 230 12.78 -11.60 -10.59
C PRO A 230 13.21 -12.45 -9.40
N GLY A 231 12.67 -13.67 -9.30
CA GLY A 231 12.95 -14.60 -8.22
C GLY A 231 12.07 -14.43 -6.98
N GLY A 232 11.13 -13.47 -6.98
CA GLY A 232 10.10 -13.35 -5.94
C GLY A 232 9.00 -14.40 -6.11
N THR A 233 8.34 -14.75 -5.01
CA THR A 233 7.19 -15.66 -4.99
C THR A 233 5.87 -14.90 -5.14
N MET A 234 5.80 -13.70 -4.61
CA MET A 234 4.69 -12.75 -4.72
C MET A 234 5.22 -11.38 -5.08
N THR A 235 4.49 -10.61 -5.85
CA THR A 235 4.84 -9.22 -6.20
C THR A 235 3.62 -8.32 -6.17
N GLY A 236 3.78 -7.12 -5.62
CA GLY A 236 2.78 -6.06 -5.68
C GLY A 236 3.40 -4.70 -5.99
N LEU A 237 2.74 -3.93 -6.86
CA LEU A 237 3.09 -2.53 -7.11
C LEU A 237 2.24 -1.63 -6.24
N GLY A 238 2.88 -0.80 -5.40
CA GLY A 238 2.23 0.16 -4.50
C GLY A 238 1.95 1.49 -5.15
N ALA A 239 2.89 2.00 -5.96
CA ALA A 239 2.76 3.32 -6.57
C ALA A 239 3.55 3.46 -7.88
N ILE A 240 3.18 4.48 -8.63
CA ILE A 240 3.88 4.99 -9.81
C ILE A 240 3.94 6.52 -9.75
N ASN A 241 5.11 7.11 -10.04
CA ASN A 241 5.25 8.55 -10.19
C ASN A 241 5.11 9.00 -11.65
N ASP A 242 5.17 10.30 -11.91
CA ASP A 242 5.01 10.86 -13.25
C ASP A 242 6.20 10.61 -14.19
N GLN A 243 7.37 10.19 -13.66
CA GLN A 243 8.50 9.71 -14.45
C GLN A 243 8.37 8.23 -14.86
N GLY A 244 7.37 7.51 -14.35
CA GLY A 244 7.16 6.09 -14.58
C GLY A 244 8.00 5.19 -13.66
N ASP A 245 8.64 5.76 -12.62
CA ASP A 245 9.25 4.97 -11.56
C ASP A 245 8.16 4.30 -10.73
N MET A 246 8.30 3.01 -10.44
CA MET A 246 7.33 2.24 -9.67
C MET A 246 7.97 1.76 -8.37
N PHE A 247 7.22 1.85 -7.27
CA PHE A 247 7.65 1.37 -5.97
C PHE A 247 6.65 0.33 -5.47
N GLY A 248 7.15 -0.77 -4.89
CA GLY A 248 6.32 -1.88 -4.50
C GLY A 248 7.04 -2.84 -3.55
N TRP A 249 6.56 -4.07 -3.51
CA TRP A 249 7.05 -5.12 -2.63
C TRP A 249 7.07 -6.47 -3.35
N TYR A 250 7.90 -7.37 -2.85
CA TYR A 250 7.90 -8.80 -3.22
C TYR A 250 8.20 -9.64 -1.98
N ASP A 251 7.77 -10.90 -2.01
CA ASP A 251 8.17 -11.89 -1.01
C ASP A 251 9.23 -12.80 -1.64
N ASP A 252 10.31 -13.07 -0.91
CA ASP A 252 11.38 -13.97 -1.31
C ASP A 252 10.98 -15.46 -1.12
N LEU A 253 11.90 -16.38 -1.41
CA LEU A 253 11.66 -17.82 -1.28
C LEU A 253 11.49 -18.29 0.18
N ASP A 254 11.98 -17.50 1.13
CA ASP A 254 11.87 -17.78 2.56
C ASP A 254 10.63 -17.09 3.18
N GLY A 255 9.86 -16.35 2.38
CA GLY A 255 8.64 -15.65 2.74
C GLY A 255 8.87 -14.29 3.41
N HIS A 256 10.08 -13.74 3.33
CA HIS A 256 10.36 -12.39 3.82
C HIS A 256 9.94 -11.35 2.78
N ARG A 257 9.33 -10.28 3.27
CA ARG A 257 8.89 -9.16 2.44
C ARG A 257 9.97 -8.12 2.26
N HIS A 258 10.21 -7.72 1.01
CA HIS A 258 11.16 -6.70 0.62
C HIS A 258 10.48 -5.62 -0.19
N ALA A 259 10.84 -4.34 0.03
CA ALA A 259 10.44 -3.28 -0.87
C ALA A 259 11.40 -3.18 -2.06
N PHE A 260 10.89 -2.76 -3.22
CA PHE A 260 11.71 -2.50 -4.39
C PHE A 260 11.29 -1.22 -5.13
N LEU A 261 12.27 -0.60 -5.77
CA LEU A 261 12.11 0.47 -6.74
C LEU A 261 12.41 -0.08 -8.14
N LEU A 262 11.45 0.05 -9.06
CA LEU A 262 11.63 -0.25 -10.48
C LEU A 262 11.78 1.07 -11.24
N ARG A 263 12.99 1.30 -11.78
CA ARG A 263 13.33 2.50 -12.55
C ARG A 263 14.02 2.11 -13.84
N HIS A 264 13.53 2.61 -14.99
CA HIS A 264 14.12 2.31 -16.32
C HIS A 264 14.33 0.80 -16.54
N ARG A 265 13.36 -0.05 -16.10
CA ARG A 265 13.40 -1.52 -16.18
C ARG A 265 14.48 -2.17 -15.28
N HIS A 266 15.03 -1.44 -14.33
CA HIS A 266 15.98 -1.95 -13.35
C HIS A 266 15.36 -2.00 -11.96
N PHE A 267 15.39 -3.16 -11.31
CA PHE A 267 14.95 -3.36 -9.94
C PHE A 267 16.07 -3.06 -8.95
N SER A 268 15.75 -2.34 -7.90
CA SER A 268 16.64 -2.08 -6.76
C SER A 268 15.88 -2.37 -5.47
N ILE A 269 16.45 -3.18 -4.59
CA ILE A 269 15.87 -3.50 -3.29
C ILE A 269 16.09 -2.30 -2.36
N ILE A 270 15.04 -1.94 -1.62
CA ILE A 270 15.01 -0.79 -0.71
C ILE A 270 14.44 -1.25 0.63
N ASP A 271 15.28 -1.82 1.46
CA ASP A 271 14.85 -2.27 2.78
C ASP A 271 15.28 -1.30 3.88
N VAL A 272 14.44 -1.18 4.92
CA VAL A 272 14.79 -0.43 6.13
C VAL A 272 15.85 -1.22 6.89
N PRO A 273 17.01 -0.63 7.21
CA PRO A 273 18.08 -1.34 7.91
C PRO A 273 17.62 -1.93 9.25
N GLY A 274 17.82 -3.24 9.44
CA GLY A 274 17.45 -3.96 10.65
C GLY A 274 15.98 -4.38 10.74
N SER A 275 15.19 -4.16 9.69
CA SER A 275 13.82 -4.69 9.59
C SER A 275 13.81 -6.18 9.30
N THR A 276 12.73 -6.86 9.68
CA THR A 276 12.44 -8.26 9.31
C THR A 276 11.54 -8.35 8.06
N GLY A 277 10.93 -7.24 7.66
CA GLY A 277 10.15 -7.08 6.44
C GLY A 277 10.01 -5.61 6.08
N THR A 278 9.98 -5.27 4.79
CA THR A 278 9.74 -3.89 4.32
C THR A 278 8.75 -3.90 3.18
N GLN A 279 7.73 -3.03 3.26
CA GLN A 279 6.75 -2.84 2.19
C GLN A 279 6.78 -1.42 1.64
N GLY A 280 6.89 -1.30 0.31
CA GLY A 280 6.77 -0.05 -0.41
C GLY A 280 5.33 0.28 -0.77
N ASN A 281 4.85 1.49 -0.41
CA ASN A 281 3.47 1.92 -0.65
C ASN A 281 3.35 3.10 -1.60
N ALA A 282 4.18 4.13 -1.47
CA ALA A 282 4.10 5.30 -2.35
C ALA A 282 5.46 5.89 -2.71
N ILE A 283 5.53 6.54 -3.86
CA ILE A 283 6.66 7.29 -4.39
C ILE A 283 6.17 8.58 -5.02
N ASN A 284 6.85 9.69 -4.77
CA ASN A 284 6.56 10.96 -5.43
C ASN A 284 7.52 11.26 -6.60
N ASP A 285 7.32 12.40 -7.29
CA ASP A 285 8.14 12.80 -8.43
C ASP A 285 9.57 13.20 -8.06
N ARG A 286 9.86 13.45 -6.79
CA ARG A 286 11.22 13.72 -6.30
C ARG A 286 11.99 12.43 -6.03
N GLY A 287 11.29 11.30 -5.98
CA GLY A 287 11.81 10.00 -5.62
C GLY A 287 11.85 9.76 -4.11
N ASP A 288 11.13 10.59 -3.30
CA ASP A 288 10.86 10.27 -1.91
C ASP A 288 9.88 9.10 -1.86
N ILE A 289 10.09 8.17 -0.94
CA ILE A 289 9.29 6.96 -0.79
C ILE A 289 8.73 6.83 0.62
N VAL A 290 7.57 6.19 0.72
CA VAL A 290 6.94 5.84 2.00
C VAL A 290 6.43 4.40 1.97
N GLY A 291 6.31 3.82 3.16
CA GLY A 291 5.83 2.47 3.34
C GLY A 291 5.78 2.12 4.82
N TRP A 292 5.93 0.85 5.11
CA TRP A 292 6.08 0.36 6.47
C TRP A 292 7.10 -0.78 6.54
N TYR A 293 7.59 -1.04 7.73
CA TYR A 293 8.52 -2.13 8.00
C TYR A 293 8.19 -2.79 9.34
N ASP A 294 8.52 -4.06 9.46
CA ASP A 294 8.48 -4.80 10.71
C ASP A 294 9.83 -4.66 11.41
N ASN A 295 9.81 -4.26 12.69
CA ASN A 295 11.00 -4.31 13.54
C ASN A 295 11.29 -5.75 14.01
N ALA A 296 12.36 -5.95 14.78
CA ALA A 296 12.75 -7.26 15.31
C ALA A 296 11.70 -7.90 16.25
N ASP A 297 10.79 -7.10 16.81
CA ASP A 297 9.69 -7.56 17.67
C ASP A 297 8.40 -7.85 16.88
N GLY A 298 8.43 -7.71 15.55
CA GLY A 298 7.28 -7.90 14.65
C GLY A 298 6.25 -6.77 14.72
N VAL A 299 6.67 -5.57 15.15
CA VAL A 299 5.80 -4.38 15.19
C VAL A 299 5.98 -3.58 13.92
N GLU A 300 4.86 -3.24 13.28
CA GLU A 300 4.84 -2.42 12.07
C GLU A 300 5.05 -0.93 12.37
N HIS A 301 5.95 -0.32 11.63
CA HIS A 301 6.25 1.11 11.69
C HIS A 301 6.23 1.74 10.30
N GLY A 302 5.48 2.83 10.15
CA GLY A 302 5.55 3.66 8.96
C GLY A 302 6.92 4.30 8.79
N PHE A 303 7.35 4.48 7.53
CA PHE A 303 8.57 5.21 7.24
C PHE A 303 8.41 6.21 6.10
N VAL A 304 9.27 7.20 6.07
CA VAL A 304 9.58 8.04 4.91
C VAL A 304 11.09 8.05 4.68
N GLN A 305 11.51 7.86 3.44
CA GLN A 305 12.87 8.08 2.99
C GLN A 305 12.88 9.24 1.99
N ARG A 306 13.71 10.25 2.26
CA ARG A 306 13.90 11.41 1.38
C ARG A 306 15.10 11.17 0.46
N LYS A 307 14.94 11.52 -0.81
CA LYS A 307 16.00 11.42 -1.80
C LYS A 307 16.95 12.62 -1.73
#